data_38e5c61758257db51b92d1a9060a36ee
#
_entry.id   38e5c61758257db51b92d1a9060a36ee
#
_cell.length_a   1.000
_cell.length_b   1.000
_cell.length_c   1.000
_cell.angle_alpha   90.00
_cell.angle_beta   90.00
_cell.angle_gamma   90.00
#
_symmetry.space_group_name_H-M   'P 1'
#
loop_
_entity.id
_entity.type
_entity.pdbx_description
1 polymer ?
#
loop_
_entity_poly.entity_id
_entity_poly.type
_entity_poly.pdbx_seq_one_letter_code
_entity_poly.pdbx_strand_id
1 'polypeptide(L)'
;MNIGRFIRNYLLFLIPLAALTSLIFWMIHNQTMDRVTSELKLESNILAGQVRDQLNLSFAEIHSDLKLLTEHYKLHQLDSLIKPRNVINELQELWISVAEQRARYDQVRFLDAQGQETIRINYSDHKATATPEQKLQSKRHRYYFIEAINTPVGEIWNSLLDLNIERRQIELPLKPTIRFSTRIDRHDGQPDGVIIINYLAKNLLDKFRSVTASYSGHALLLNWQGYSLVSPNAANDWGFMFPDSPQSRISIEHEAAWQATLNEKQGQLLNPKGLYTYNQIDPSGSNTAASDCDSCLWLMLHVPSQL
;
A
#
# COMPACT_ATOMS: atom_id res chain seq x y z
N MET A 1 -72.90 -32.02 16.01
CA MET A 1 -71.46 -32.16 15.85
C MET A 1 -70.79 -31.02 16.62
N ASN A 2 -69.99 -31.31 17.66
CA ASN A 2 -69.50 -30.28 18.61
C ASN A 2 -68.33 -29.54 17.98
N ILE A 3 -68.62 -28.41 17.34
CA ILE A 3 -67.66 -27.57 16.60
C ILE A 3 -66.42 -27.27 17.44
N GLY A 4 -66.54 -26.99 18.77
CA GLY A 4 -65.42 -26.74 19.64
C GLY A 4 -64.44 -27.95 19.79
N ARG A 5 -64.95 -29.18 19.73
CA ARG A 5 -64.11 -30.40 19.75
C ARG A 5 -63.33 -30.57 18.45
N PHE A 6 -63.96 -30.25 17.32
CA PHE A 6 -63.31 -30.27 16.01
C PHE A 6 -62.20 -29.25 15.91
N ILE A 7 -62.44 -28.00 16.32
CA ILE A 7 -61.44 -26.92 16.32
C ILE A 7 -60.28 -27.30 17.23
N ARG A 8 -60.54 -27.80 18.43
CA ARG A 8 -59.48 -28.20 19.37
C ARG A 8 -58.60 -29.33 18.79
N ASN A 9 -59.19 -30.32 18.20
CA ASN A 9 -58.44 -31.44 17.59
C ASN A 9 -57.63 -30.94 16.37
N TYR A 10 -58.17 -30.07 15.55
CA TYR A 10 -57.48 -29.48 14.41
C TYR A 10 -56.27 -28.66 14.86
N LEU A 11 -56.43 -27.84 15.88
CA LEU A 11 -55.31 -27.05 16.46
C LEU A 11 -54.23 -27.93 17.10
N LEU A 12 -54.59 -29.06 17.72
CA LEU A 12 -53.64 -30.01 18.28
C LEU A 12 -52.70 -30.66 17.23
N PHE A 13 -53.13 -30.76 15.96
CA PHE A 13 -52.29 -31.23 14.87
C PHE A 13 -51.60 -30.10 14.12
N LEU A 14 -52.25 -28.95 13.95
CA LEU A 14 -51.75 -27.84 13.14
C LEU A 14 -50.61 -27.12 13.84
N ILE A 15 -50.68 -26.93 15.17
CA ILE A 15 -49.62 -26.22 15.95
C ILE A 15 -48.31 -27.01 15.93
N PRO A 16 -48.25 -28.32 16.21
CA PRO A 16 -47.02 -29.11 16.13
C PRO A 16 -46.45 -29.15 14.70
N LEU A 17 -47.32 -29.26 13.67
CA LEU A 17 -46.88 -29.25 12.28
C LEU A 17 -46.26 -27.90 11.89
N ALA A 18 -46.88 -26.79 12.27
CA ALA A 18 -46.35 -25.47 12.04
C ALA A 18 -45.02 -25.24 12.79
N ALA A 19 -44.91 -25.72 14.03
CA ALA A 19 -43.67 -25.68 14.80
C ALA A 19 -42.54 -26.49 14.15
N LEU A 20 -42.84 -27.68 13.66
CA LEU A 20 -41.88 -28.53 12.96
C LEU A 20 -41.41 -27.92 11.64
N THR A 21 -42.31 -27.38 10.83
CA THR A 21 -41.96 -26.70 9.57
C THR A 21 -41.10 -25.44 9.83
N SER A 22 -41.44 -24.66 10.86
CA SER A 22 -40.65 -23.51 11.26
C SER A 22 -39.26 -23.89 11.74
N LEU A 23 -39.13 -24.98 12.51
CA LEU A 23 -37.83 -25.49 12.98
C LEU A 23 -36.98 -25.97 11.80
N ILE A 24 -37.57 -26.73 10.84
CA ILE A 24 -36.85 -27.18 9.64
C ILE A 24 -36.39 -25.97 8.81
N PHE A 25 -37.26 -24.99 8.60
CA PHE A 25 -36.95 -23.80 7.88
C PHE A 25 -35.79 -23.03 8.56
N TRP A 26 -35.85 -22.86 9.88
CA TRP A 26 -34.80 -22.23 10.67
C TRP A 26 -33.47 -22.98 10.55
N MET A 27 -33.48 -24.31 10.65
CA MET A 27 -32.27 -25.14 10.47
C MET A 27 -31.65 -24.96 9.09
N ILE A 28 -32.46 -25.03 8.02
CA ILE A 28 -32.00 -24.85 6.64
C ILE A 28 -31.45 -23.44 6.45
N HIS A 29 -32.14 -22.42 6.96
CA HIS A 29 -31.71 -21.04 6.88
C HIS A 29 -30.34 -20.83 7.56
N ASN A 30 -30.17 -21.28 8.80
CA ASN A 30 -28.90 -21.16 9.53
C ASN A 30 -27.76 -21.90 8.80
N GLN A 31 -28.00 -23.14 8.35
CA GLN A 31 -27.01 -23.92 7.62
C GLN A 31 -26.57 -23.22 6.30
N THR A 32 -27.53 -22.61 5.61
CA THR A 32 -27.26 -21.85 4.39
C THR A 32 -26.44 -20.61 4.69
N MET A 33 -26.80 -19.85 5.74
CA MET A 33 -26.08 -18.65 6.17
C MET A 33 -24.65 -18.97 6.60
N ASP A 34 -24.43 -20.06 7.36
CA ASP A 34 -23.10 -20.51 7.76
C ASP A 34 -22.23 -20.87 6.56
N ARG A 35 -22.80 -21.56 5.56
CA ARG A 35 -22.13 -21.91 4.33
C ARG A 35 -21.72 -20.65 3.55
N VAL A 36 -22.68 -19.73 3.27
CA VAL A 36 -22.42 -18.49 2.55
C VAL A 36 -21.36 -17.65 3.26
N THR A 37 -21.47 -17.53 4.58
CA THR A 37 -20.46 -16.81 5.37
C THR A 37 -19.08 -17.43 5.26
N SER A 38 -18.99 -18.76 5.27
CA SER A 38 -17.71 -19.48 5.14
C SER A 38 -17.11 -19.32 3.74
N GLU A 39 -17.93 -19.35 2.70
CA GLU A 39 -17.51 -19.11 1.31
C GLU A 39 -17.00 -17.68 1.13
N LEU A 40 -17.71 -16.66 1.64
CA LEU A 40 -17.27 -15.26 1.62
C LEU A 40 -15.98 -15.02 2.38
N LYS A 41 -15.80 -15.67 3.53
CA LYS A 41 -14.55 -15.62 4.30
C LYS A 41 -13.38 -16.18 3.50
N LEU A 42 -13.58 -17.32 2.84
CA LEU A 42 -12.55 -17.96 2.03
C LEU A 42 -12.20 -17.10 0.81
N GLU A 43 -13.20 -16.65 0.06
CA GLU A 43 -13.02 -15.80 -1.13
C GLU A 43 -12.26 -14.51 -0.77
N SER A 44 -12.72 -13.80 0.27
CA SER A 44 -12.08 -12.56 0.72
C SER A 44 -10.64 -12.79 1.18
N ASN A 45 -10.36 -13.91 1.85
CA ASN A 45 -9.00 -14.22 2.32
C ASN A 45 -8.06 -14.55 1.15
N ILE A 46 -8.52 -15.31 0.16
CA ILE A 46 -7.75 -15.60 -1.06
C ILE A 46 -7.45 -14.31 -1.81
N LEU A 47 -8.46 -13.45 -2.04
CA LEU A 47 -8.27 -12.19 -2.73
C LEU A 47 -7.31 -11.26 -1.97
N ALA A 48 -7.44 -11.16 -0.64
CA ALA A 48 -6.55 -10.35 0.17
C ALA A 48 -5.09 -10.84 0.07
N GLY A 49 -4.87 -12.16 0.05
CA GLY A 49 -3.56 -12.75 -0.21
C GLY A 49 -3.01 -12.37 -1.59
N GLN A 50 -3.82 -12.52 -2.65
CA GLN A 50 -3.43 -12.17 -4.02
C GLN A 50 -3.05 -10.69 -4.16
N VAL A 51 -3.83 -9.78 -3.59
CA VAL A 51 -3.53 -8.34 -3.60
C VAL A 51 -2.21 -8.06 -2.88
N ARG A 52 -2.05 -8.57 -1.65
CA ARG A 52 -0.81 -8.42 -0.88
C ARG A 52 0.40 -8.88 -1.68
N ASP A 53 0.34 -10.07 -2.26
CA ASP A 53 1.47 -10.68 -2.98
C ASP A 53 1.80 -9.88 -4.25
N GLN A 54 0.79 -9.37 -4.98
CA GLN A 54 0.99 -8.51 -6.14
C GLN A 54 1.65 -7.16 -5.79
N LEU A 55 1.26 -6.54 -4.68
CA LEU A 55 1.87 -5.29 -4.24
C LEU A 55 3.29 -5.52 -3.72
N ASN A 56 3.52 -6.58 -2.95
CA ASN A 56 4.85 -6.96 -2.47
C ASN A 56 5.82 -7.28 -3.62
N LEU A 57 5.37 -7.95 -4.69
CA LEU A 57 6.19 -8.15 -5.89
C LEU A 57 6.63 -6.81 -6.50
N SER A 58 5.73 -5.82 -6.54
CA SER A 58 6.08 -4.49 -7.06
C SER A 58 7.14 -3.80 -6.20
N PHE A 59 7.09 -3.95 -4.88
CA PHE A 59 8.12 -3.40 -3.98
C PHE A 59 9.43 -4.16 -4.09
N ALA A 60 9.40 -5.49 -4.18
CA ALA A 60 10.59 -6.31 -4.37
C ALA A 60 11.38 -5.94 -5.65
N GLU A 61 10.68 -5.57 -6.73
CA GLU A 61 11.32 -5.07 -7.95
C GLU A 61 12.04 -3.73 -7.71
N ILE A 62 11.43 -2.81 -6.95
CA ILE A 62 12.06 -1.52 -6.61
C ILE A 62 13.28 -1.74 -5.71
N HIS A 63 13.19 -2.65 -4.73
CA HIS A 63 14.31 -3.01 -3.86
C HIS A 63 15.47 -3.59 -4.66
N SER A 64 15.17 -4.45 -5.65
CA SER A 64 16.18 -5.02 -6.55
C SER A 64 16.88 -3.94 -7.37
N ASP A 65 16.12 -2.99 -7.91
CA ASP A 65 16.67 -1.87 -8.68
C ASP A 65 17.52 -0.95 -7.80
N LEU A 66 17.03 -0.64 -6.59
CA LEU A 66 17.79 0.18 -5.63
C LEU A 66 19.12 -0.49 -5.25
N LYS A 67 19.11 -1.81 -5.05
CA LYS A 67 20.33 -2.59 -4.81
C LYS A 67 21.27 -2.56 -6.02
N LEU A 68 20.75 -2.74 -7.24
CA LEU A 68 21.53 -2.65 -8.47
C LEU A 68 22.25 -1.29 -8.59
N LEU A 69 21.51 -0.19 -8.38
CA LEU A 69 22.08 1.16 -8.45
C LEU A 69 23.14 1.38 -7.36
N THR A 70 22.92 0.83 -6.17
CA THR A 70 23.85 0.89 -5.04
C THR A 70 25.14 0.16 -5.33
N GLU A 71 25.08 -1.06 -5.82
CA GLU A 71 26.27 -1.85 -6.14
C GLU A 71 27.04 -1.23 -7.31
N HIS A 72 26.33 -0.71 -8.31
CA HIS A 72 26.97 0.02 -9.41
C HIS A 72 27.69 1.26 -8.92
N TYR A 73 27.08 2.04 -8.03
CA TYR A 73 27.72 3.21 -7.42
C TYR A 73 29.00 2.82 -6.65
N LYS A 74 28.95 1.79 -5.81
CA LYS A 74 30.10 1.30 -5.03
C LYS A 74 31.25 0.83 -5.92
N LEU A 75 30.96 0.13 -7.01
CA LEU A 75 31.99 -0.29 -7.97
C LEU A 75 32.74 0.91 -8.57
N HIS A 76 32.01 1.98 -8.91
CA HIS A 76 32.64 3.20 -9.43
C HIS A 76 33.39 4.00 -8.36
N GLN A 77 32.97 3.94 -7.10
CA GLN A 77 33.79 4.49 -6.00
C GLN A 77 35.15 3.81 -5.92
N LEU A 78 35.19 2.48 -5.97
CA LEU A 78 36.42 1.69 -5.94
C LEU A 78 37.33 2.01 -7.14
N ASP A 79 36.76 2.07 -8.33
CA ASP A 79 37.51 2.34 -9.56
C ASP A 79 38.10 3.75 -9.59
N SER A 80 37.40 4.74 -9.00
CA SER A 80 37.85 6.13 -8.89
C SER A 80 39.09 6.30 -8.01
N LEU A 81 39.31 5.42 -7.04
CA LEU A 81 40.51 5.40 -6.20
C LEU A 81 41.75 4.95 -7.00
N ILE A 82 41.54 4.14 -8.06
CA ILE A 82 42.61 3.58 -8.88
C ILE A 82 42.86 4.46 -10.11
N LYS A 83 41.81 4.98 -10.72
CA LYS A 83 41.85 5.81 -11.94
C LYS A 83 40.86 6.97 -11.82
N PRO A 84 41.33 8.23 -11.65
CA PRO A 84 40.46 9.39 -11.70
C PRO A 84 39.73 9.46 -13.05
N ARG A 85 38.44 9.20 -13.09
CA ARG A 85 37.58 9.26 -14.27
C ARG A 85 36.40 10.18 -13.99
N ASN A 86 35.69 10.56 -15.04
CA ASN A 86 34.41 11.23 -14.89
C ASN A 86 33.31 10.19 -14.57
N VAL A 87 33.36 9.65 -13.35
CA VAL A 87 32.48 8.60 -12.83
C VAL A 87 31.01 8.96 -12.92
N ILE A 88 30.70 10.26 -12.82
CA ILE A 88 29.31 10.76 -12.82
C ILE A 88 28.60 10.42 -14.13
N ASN A 89 29.26 10.58 -15.28
CA ASN A 89 28.64 10.27 -16.57
C ASN A 89 28.33 8.77 -16.72
N GLU A 90 29.26 7.91 -16.31
CA GLU A 90 29.08 6.45 -16.37
C GLU A 90 27.93 5.99 -15.46
N LEU A 91 27.80 6.58 -14.25
CA LEU A 91 26.68 6.33 -13.35
C LEU A 91 25.35 6.79 -13.97
N GLN A 92 25.34 7.97 -14.59
CA GLN A 92 24.13 8.52 -15.21
C GLN A 92 23.62 7.64 -16.36
N GLU A 93 24.51 7.06 -17.18
CA GLU A 93 24.11 6.19 -18.32
C GLU A 93 23.30 4.99 -17.86
N LEU A 94 23.76 4.24 -16.84
CA LEU A 94 23.00 3.11 -16.30
C LEU A 94 21.70 3.58 -15.66
N TRP A 95 21.72 4.66 -14.88
CA TRP A 95 20.54 5.15 -14.17
C TRP A 95 19.47 5.66 -15.12
N ILE A 96 19.86 6.27 -16.24
CA ILE A 96 18.98 6.63 -17.35
C ILE A 96 18.34 5.36 -17.93
N SER A 97 19.16 4.36 -18.25
CA SER A 97 18.67 3.09 -18.81
C SER A 97 17.66 2.41 -17.88
N VAL A 98 17.96 2.34 -16.58
CA VAL A 98 17.03 1.78 -15.58
C VAL A 98 15.74 2.57 -15.52
N ALA A 99 15.80 3.89 -15.47
CA ALA A 99 14.61 4.74 -15.41
C ALA A 99 13.72 4.58 -16.66
N GLU A 100 14.31 4.48 -17.85
CA GLU A 100 13.59 4.28 -19.11
C GLU A 100 12.97 2.89 -19.22
N GLN A 101 13.71 1.83 -18.87
CA GLN A 101 13.20 0.46 -18.92
C GLN A 101 12.06 0.23 -17.91
N ARG A 102 12.14 0.83 -16.75
CA ARG A 102 11.10 0.70 -15.72
C ARG A 102 9.89 1.57 -16.00
N ALA A 103 10.06 2.75 -16.60
CA ALA A 103 9.00 3.71 -16.96
C ALA A 103 8.02 4.07 -15.82
N ARG A 104 8.49 3.94 -14.56
CA ARG A 104 7.70 4.13 -13.34
C ARG A 104 8.45 4.89 -12.24
N TYR A 105 9.70 5.32 -12.51
CA TYR A 105 10.49 6.14 -11.63
C TYR A 105 10.47 7.59 -12.11
N ASP A 106 9.75 8.46 -11.37
CA ASP A 106 9.72 9.88 -11.67
C ASP A 106 11.13 10.49 -11.58
N GLN A 107 11.88 10.07 -10.57
CA GLN A 107 13.25 10.51 -10.36
C GLN A 107 14.11 9.42 -9.74
N VAL A 108 15.38 9.35 -10.17
CA VAL A 108 16.45 8.59 -9.51
C VAL A 108 17.55 9.57 -9.14
N ARG A 109 17.94 9.59 -7.87
CA ARG A 109 18.87 10.62 -7.34
C ARG A 109 19.95 10.00 -6.45
N PHE A 110 21.14 10.61 -6.48
CA PHE A 110 22.11 10.48 -5.41
C PHE A 110 22.27 11.85 -4.72
N LEU A 111 22.16 11.82 -3.39
CA LEU A 111 22.45 12.95 -2.52
C LEU A 111 23.66 12.58 -1.67
N ASP A 112 24.65 13.46 -1.64
CA ASP A 112 25.83 13.28 -0.79
C ASP A 112 25.49 13.35 0.73
N ALA A 113 26.47 13.11 1.58
CA ALA A 113 26.28 13.12 3.04
C ALA A 113 25.79 14.47 3.58
N GLN A 114 25.92 15.57 2.83
CA GLN A 114 25.43 16.90 3.17
C GLN A 114 24.04 17.19 2.59
N GLY A 115 23.46 16.22 1.84
CA GLY A 115 22.16 16.34 1.20
C GLY A 115 22.15 17.16 -0.09
N GLN A 116 23.32 17.36 -0.71
CA GLN A 116 23.43 17.98 -2.02
C GLN A 116 23.18 16.94 -3.11
N GLU A 117 22.28 17.23 -4.06
CA GLU A 117 22.14 16.40 -5.25
C GLU A 117 23.46 16.44 -6.04
N THR A 118 24.03 15.28 -6.38
CA THR A 118 25.16 15.14 -7.31
C THR A 118 24.74 14.42 -8.58
N ILE A 119 23.72 13.57 -8.51
CA ILE A 119 23.08 12.94 -9.65
C ILE A 119 21.56 13.09 -9.50
N ARG A 120 20.88 13.52 -10.58
CA ARG A 120 19.44 13.47 -10.69
C ARG A 120 19.03 13.12 -12.10
N ILE A 121 18.38 11.96 -12.25
CA ILE A 121 17.72 11.53 -13.46
C ILE A 121 16.23 11.79 -13.30
N ASN A 122 15.61 12.46 -14.26
CA ASN A 122 14.16 12.66 -14.32
C ASN A 122 13.61 11.84 -15.48
N TYR A 123 12.46 11.22 -15.28
CA TYR A 123 11.72 10.51 -16.32
C TYR A 123 10.39 11.23 -16.60
N SER A 124 10.22 11.67 -17.82
CA SER A 124 8.97 12.27 -18.31
C SER A 124 8.84 12.00 -19.80
N ASP A 125 7.62 11.96 -20.28
CA ASP A 125 7.33 11.81 -21.73
C ASP A 125 8.09 10.63 -22.37
N HIS A 126 8.12 9.49 -21.66
CA HIS A 126 8.79 8.26 -22.07
C HIS A 126 10.31 8.38 -22.26
N LYS A 127 10.94 9.38 -21.68
CA LYS A 127 12.38 9.61 -21.77
C LYS A 127 12.98 9.95 -20.41
N ALA A 128 14.14 9.35 -20.11
CA ALA A 128 14.94 9.73 -18.96
C ALA A 128 16.06 10.71 -19.35
N THR A 129 16.30 11.69 -18.50
CA THR A 129 17.33 12.72 -18.75
C THR A 129 18.08 13.05 -17.45
N ALA A 130 19.39 13.21 -17.56
CA ALA A 130 20.20 13.72 -16.47
C ALA A 130 19.99 15.22 -16.28
N THR A 131 19.87 15.67 -15.04
CA THR A 131 19.80 17.09 -14.71
C THR A 131 21.18 17.70 -14.80
N PRO A 132 21.36 18.81 -15.52
CA PRO A 132 22.63 19.55 -15.54
C PRO A 132 23.07 19.98 -14.12
N GLU A 133 24.37 19.98 -13.86
CA GLU A 133 24.96 20.28 -12.54
C GLU A 133 24.43 21.57 -11.93
N GLN A 134 24.29 22.64 -12.75
CA GLN A 134 23.82 23.97 -12.31
C GLN A 134 22.37 23.99 -11.81
N LYS A 135 21.58 22.93 -12.10
CA LYS A 135 20.19 22.76 -11.68
C LYS A 135 20.01 21.79 -10.52
N LEU A 136 21.10 21.17 -10.05
CA LEU A 136 21.09 20.30 -8.88
C LEU A 136 20.89 21.14 -7.61
N GLN A 137 20.17 20.57 -6.64
CA GLN A 137 19.66 21.30 -5.49
C GLN A 137 20.08 20.63 -4.18
N SER A 138 20.26 21.43 -3.13
CA SER A 138 20.36 20.88 -1.79
C SER A 138 19.01 20.43 -1.27
N LYS A 139 18.96 19.21 -0.74
CA LYS A 139 17.78 18.57 -0.13
C LYS A 139 17.99 18.29 1.37
N ARG A 140 19.04 18.87 1.97
CA ARG A 140 19.46 18.63 3.36
C ARG A 140 18.35 18.82 4.41
N HIS A 141 17.38 19.70 4.13
CA HIS A 141 16.26 19.98 5.04
C HIS A 141 15.01 19.15 4.75
N ARG A 142 15.07 18.26 3.77
CA ARG A 142 13.91 17.43 3.42
C ARG A 142 13.87 16.22 4.34
N TYR A 143 12.69 15.94 4.88
CA TYR A 143 12.48 14.83 5.81
C TYR A 143 13.01 13.50 5.26
N TYR A 144 12.75 13.22 3.97
CA TYR A 144 13.17 11.99 3.34
C TYR A 144 14.70 11.82 3.25
N PHE A 145 15.45 12.91 3.20
CA PHE A 145 16.92 12.85 3.28
C PHE A 145 17.37 12.58 4.71
N ILE A 146 16.79 13.28 5.68
CA ILE A 146 17.13 13.13 7.11
C ILE A 146 16.88 11.71 7.58
N GLU A 147 15.74 11.12 7.22
CA GLU A 147 15.42 9.74 7.55
C GLU A 147 16.33 8.74 6.82
N ALA A 148 16.52 8.92 5.51
CA ALA A 148 17.33 8.02 4.69
C ALA A 148 18.79 7.96 5.13
N ILE A 149 19.43 9.09 5.46
CA ILE A 149 20.84 9.11 5.87
C ILE A 149 21.07 8.48 7.26
N ASN A 150 20.03 8.44 8.09
CA ASN A 150 20.08 7.81 9.41
C ASN A 150 19.65 6.32 9.40
N THR A 151 19.14 5.82 8.27
CA THR A 151 18.79 4.41 8.11
C THR A 151 20.05 3.54 8.17
N PRO A 152 20.03 2.37 8.85
CA PRO A 152 21.15 1.44 8.84
C PRO A 152 21.56 1.03 7.43
N VAL A 153 22.88 0.83 7.21
CA VAL A 153 23.40 0.39 5.91
C VAL A 153 22.82 -0.97 5.53
N GLY A 154 22.35 -1.06 4.29
CA GLY A 154 21.74 -2.28 3.75
C GLY A 154 20.23 -2.38 3.98
N GLU A 155 19.66 -1.51 4.80
CA GLU A 155 18.22 -1.37 4.96
C GLU A 155 17.64 -0.39 3.93
N ILE A 156 16.36 -0.57 3.66
CA ILE A 156 15.60 0.30 2.76
C ILE A 156 14.62 1.10 3.58
N TRP A 157 14.71 2.41 3.48
CA TRP A 157 13.71 3.33 3.99
C TRP A 157 12.71 3.68 2.89
N ASN A 158 11.43 3.82 3.25
CA ASN A 158 10.43 4.36 2.34
C ASN A 158 9.59 5.47 2.99
N SER A 159 9.19 6.43 2.16
CA SER A 159 8.25 7.47 2.58
C SER A 159 6.81 6.94 2.65
N LEU A 160 5.92 7.76 3.21
CA LEU A 160 4.49 7.59 3.00
C LEU A 160 4.16 7.55 1.50
N LEU A 161 3.09 6.84 1.15
CA LEU A 161 2.43 7.01 -0.15
C LEU A 161 1.59 8.28 -0.06
N ASP A 162 2.08 9.34 -0.69
CA ASP A 162 1.45 10.66 -0.74
C ASP A 162 1.33 11.18 -2.18
N LEU A 163 0.65 12.32 -2.36
CA LEU A 163 0.65 13.05 -3.62
C LEU A 163 1.89 13.94 -3.71
N ASN A 164 2.54 13.94 -4.86
CA ASN A 164 3.74 14.76 -5.03
C ASN A 164 3.41 16.26 -4.84
N ILE A 165 4.28 16.93 -4.08
CA ILE A 165 4.17 18.37 -3.80
C ILE A 165 5.34 19.08 -4.46
N GLU A 166 5.04 19.96 -5.43
CA GLU A 166 6.00 20.88 -6.04
C GLU A 166 5.64 22.33 -5.69
N ARG A 167 6.65 23.13 -5.37
CA ARG A 167 6.48 24.55 -5.03
C ARG A 167 5.39 24.81 -3.97
N ARG A 168 5.25 23.89 -3.00
CA ARG A 168 4.25 23.89 -1.92
C ARG A 168 2.79 23.67 -2.37
N GLN A 169 2.58 23.15 -3.57
CA GLN A 169 1.26 22.80 -4.11
C GLN A 169 1.26 21.34 -4.57
N ILE A 170 0.12 20.67 -4.43
CA ILE A 170 -0.07 19.33 -4.98
C ILE A 170 0.05 19.42 -6.50
N GLU A 171 0.89 18.56 -7.08
CA GLU A 171 1.11 18.51 -8.53
C GLU A 171 -0.13 17.97 -9.25
N LEU A 172 -0.51 18.64 -10.34
CA LEU A 172 -1.61 18.21 -11.20
C LEU A 172 -1.10 17.86 -12.61
N PRO A 173 -1.59 16.76 -13.21
CA PRO A 173 -2.52 15.77 -12.65
C PRO A 173 -1.94 15.09 -11.42
N LEU A 174 -2.81 14.58 -10.53
CA LEU A 174 -2.38 13.93 -9.27
C LEU A 174 -1.31 12.86 -9.51
N LYS A 175 -0.22 12.95 -8.75
CA LYS A 175 0.96 12.11 -8.92
C LYS A 175 1.28 11.36 -7.60
N PRO A 176 0.59 10.22 -7.33
CA PRO A 176 0.89 9.39 -6.17
C PRO A 176 2.33 8.90 -6.21
N THR A 177 3.07 9.10 -5.12
CA THR A 177 4.52 8.85 -5.08
C THR A 177 4.92 8.19 -3.76
N ILE A 178 5.78 7.17 -3.84
CA ILE A 178 6.54 6.65 -2.71
C ILE A 178 8.02 6.87 -3.03
N ARG A 179 8.79 7.30 -2.03
CA ARG A 179 10.24 7.41 -2.14
C ARG A 179 10.87 6.22 -1.46
N PHE A 180 11.72 5.50 -2.16
CA PHE A 180 12.55 4.43 -1.61
C PHE A 180 14.00 4.89 -1.58
N SER A 181 14.70 4.60 -0.51
CA SER A 181 16.10 5.01 -0.37
C SER A 181 16.92 3.99 0.39
N THR A 182 18.21 4.01 0.14
CA THR A 182 19.21 3.29 0.93
C THR A 182 20.42 4.17 1.14
N ARG A 183 21.05 4.04 2.32
CA ARG A 183 22.28 4.71 2.67
C ARG A 183 23.48 3.98 2.09
N ILE A 184 24.45 4.74 1.66
CA ILE A 184 25.77 4.26 1.24
C ILE A 184 26.84 4.87 2.14
N ASP A 185 27.73 4.01 2.62
CA ASP A 185 28.91 4.44 3.38
C ASP A 185 30.18 4.33 2.53
N ARG A 186 31.14 5.18 2.85
CA ARG A 186 32.50 5.07 2.35
C ARG A 186 33.25 3.90 3.02
N HIS A 187 34.42 3.59 2.52
CA HIS A 187 35.28 2.53 3.09
C HIS A 187 35.68 2.77 4.55
N ASP A 188 35.69 4.01 5.00
CA ASP A 188 35.99 4.38 6.39
C ASP A 188 34.76 4.25 7.32
N GLY A 189 33.63 3.75 6.80
CA GLY A 189 32.37 3.58 7.54
C GLY A 189 31.59 4.89 7.74
N GLN A 190 32.05 6.01 7.20
CA GLN A 190 31.30 7.27 7.26
C GLN A 190 30.27 7.33 6.14
N PRO A 191 29.13 8.00 6.36
CA PRO A 191 28.14 8.20 5.31
C PRO A 191 28.76 8.88 4.09
N ASP A 192 28.57 8.30 2.91
CA ASP A 192 28.86 8.91 1.63
C ASP A 192 27.64 9.64 1.08
N GLY A 193 26.48 9.05 1.24
CA GLY A 193 25.22 9.64 0.81
C GLY A 193 24.07 8.64 0.78
N VAL A 194 23.04 8.99 0.01
CA VAL A 194 21.84 8.17 -0.15
C VAL A 194 21.42 8.11 -1.62
N ILE A 195 21.03 6.93 -2.09
CA ILE A 195 20.30 6.78 -3.34
C ILE A 195 18.81 6.84 -3.05
N ILE A 196 18.07 7.63 -3.83
CA ILE A 196 16.63 7.79 -3.68
C ILE A 196 15.93 7.57 -5.02
N ILE A 197 14.96 6.67 -5.04
CA ILE A 197 14.03 6.45 -6.16
C ILE A 197 12.67 7.05 -5.79
N ASN A 198 12.17 7.99 -6.59
CA ASN A 198 10.77 8.41 -6.54
C ASN A 198 9.95 7.48 -7.43
N TYR A 199 9.21 6.56 -6.83
CA TYR A 199 8.36 5.62 -7.53
C TYR A 199 6.97 6.24 -7.77
N LEU A 200 6.50 6.22 -9.03
CA LEU A 200 5.15 6.61 -9.40
C LEU A 200 4.18 5.48 -9.04
N ALA A 201 3.44 5.66 -7.96
CA ALA A 201 2.56 4.64 -7.42
C ALA A 201 1.28 4.42 -8.26
N LYS A 202 1.05 5.20 -9.32
CA LYS A 202 -0.12 5.00 -10.21
C LYS A 202 -0.25 3.55 -10.66
N ASN A 203 0.84 2.92 -11.09
CA ASN A 203 0.82 1.52 -11.54
C ASN A 203 0.47 0.55 -10.39
N LEU A 204 0.90 0.84 -9.16
CA LEU A 204 0.55 0.07 -7.97
C LEU A 204 -0.95 0.14 -7.69
N LEU A 205 -1.51 1.36 -7.73
CA LEU A 205 -2.93 1.60 -7.51
C LEU A 205 -3.79 1.01 -8.61
N ASP A 206 -3.33 1.06 -9.86
CA ASP A 206 -4.02 0.43 -11.00
C ASP A 206 -4.00 -1.10 -10.91
N LYS A 207 -2.90 -1.71 -10.46
CA LYS A 207 -2.84 -3.15 -10.15
C LYS A 207 -3.84 -3.51 -9.06
N PHE A 208 -3.88 -2.74 -7.97
CA PHE A 208 -4.85 -2.94 -6.90
C PHE A 208 -6.28 -2.94 -7.45
N ARG A 209 -6.67 -1.90 -8.21
CA ARG A 209 -8.00 -1.80 -8.83
C ARG A 209 -8.30 -2.98 -9.76
N SER A 210 -7.31 -3.40 -10.56
CA SER A 210 -7.48 -4.52 -11.50
C SER A 210 -7.72 -5.85 -10.79
N VAL A 211 -6.95 -6.15 -9.74
CA VAL A 211 -7.09 -7.40 -8.98
C VAL A 211 -8.40 -7.44 -8.20
N THR A 212 -8.89 -6.30 -7.74
CA THR A 212 -10.13 -6.20 -6.96
C THR A 212 -11.37 -5.91 -7.80
N ALA A 213 -11.25 -5.77 -9.13
CA ALA A 213 -12.34 -5.34 -10.01
C ALA A 213 -13.57 -6.28 -10.02
N SER A 214 -13.36 -7.58 -9.81
CA SER A 214 -14.44 -8.58 -9.78
C SER A 214 -14.98 -8.86 -8.38
N TYR A 215 -14.44 -8.21 -7.34
CA TYR A 215 -14.88 -8.43 -5.98
C TYR A 215 -16.28 -7.85 -5.76
N SER A 216 -17.18 -8.65 -5.19
CA SER A 216 -18.58 -8.26 -4.96
C SER A 216 -18.78 -7.27 -3.80
N GLY A 217 -17.77 -7.13 -2.94
CA GLY A 217 -17.75 -6.18 -1.83
C GLY A 217 -16.99 -4.88 -2.14
N HIS A 218 -16.62 -4.19 -1.11
CA HIS A 218 -15.81 -2.98 -1.18
C HIS A 218 -14.33 -3.32 -0.94
N ALA A 219 -13.46 -2.92 -1.86
CA ALA A 219 -12.02 -3.03 -1.69
C ALA A 219 -11.44 -1.63 -1.42
N LEU A 220 -10.68 -1.53 -0.33
CA LEU A 220 -10.04 -0.28 0.11
C LEU A 220 -8.54 -0.50 0.25
N LEU A 221 -7.76 0.47 -0.23
CA LEU A 221 -6.35 0.61 0.11
C LEU A 221 -6.21 1.86 0.98
N LEU A 222 -5.68 1.69 2.18
CA LEU A 222 -5.63 2.73 3.20
C LEU A 222 -4.17 3.04 3.55
N ASN A 223 -3.92 4.25 4.02
CA ASN A 223 -2.67 4.58 4.69
C ASN A 223 -2.67 4.10 6.16
N TRP A 224 -1.55 4.24 6.84
CA TRP A 224 -1.38 3.85 8.24
C TRP A 224 -2.33 4.55 9.23
N GLN A 225 -2.94 5.68 8.85
CA GLN A 225 -3.92 6.44 9.66
C GLN A 225 -5.38 6.08 9.33
N GLY A 226 -5.61 5.15 8.37
CA GLY A 226 -6.94 4.75 7.94
C GLY A 226 -7.60 5.70 6.94
N TYR A 227 -6.84 6.59 6.30
CA TYR A 227 -7.34 7.37 5.16
C TYR A 227 -7.30 6.55 3.88
N SER A 228 -8.29 6.75 3.03
CA SER A 228 -8.38 6.09 1.75
C SER A 228 -7.38 6.63 0.73
N LEU A 229 -6.63 5.72 0.12
CA LEU A 229 -5.80 5.94 -1.06
C LEU A 229 -6.52 5.45 -2.32
N VAL A 230 -7.30 4.36 -2.18
CA VAL A 230 -8.23 3.83 -3.17
C VAL A 230 -9.46 3.32 -2.45
N SER A 231 -10.64 3.75 -2.88
CA SER A 231 -11.93 3.30 -2.37
C SER A 231 -12.97 3.20 -3.49
N PRO A 232 -14.15 2.61 -3.23
CA PRO A 232 -15.26 2.61 -4.16
C PRO A 232 -15.75 4.02 -4.55
N ASN A 233 -15.59 5.00 -3.66
CA ASN A 233 -15.89 6.40 -3.94
C ASN A 233 -14.60 7.23 -4.01
N ALA A 234 -14.07 7.42 -5.19
CA ALA A 234 -12.83 8.16 -5.42
C ALA A 234 -12.83 9.61 -4.87
N ALA A 235 -13.99 10.19 -4.58
CA ALA A 235 -14.08 11.50 -3.93
C ALA A 235 -13.57 11.49 -2.48
N ASN A 236 -13.50 10.32 -1.85
CA ASN A 236 -12.98 10.13 -0.50
C ASN A 236 -11.47 9.86 -0.48
N ASP A 237 -10.86 9.61 -1.65
CA ASP A 237 -9.45 9.27 -1.73
C ASP A 237 -8.58 10.51 -1.47
N TRP A 238 -7.45 10.30 -0.79
CA TRP A 238 -6.46 11.35 -0.50
C TRP A 238 -6.96 12.48 0.41
N GLY A 239 -8.08 12.30 1.13
CA GLY A 239 -8.69 13.36 1.96
C GLY A 239 -7.73 14.01 2.96
N PHE A 240 -6.70 13.28 3.42
CA PHE A 240 -5.66 13.82 4.32
C PHE A 240 -4.72 14.85 3.64
N MET A 241 -4.71 14.90 2.29
CA MET A 241 -3.88 15.83 1.51
C MET A 241 -4.64 17.11 1.14
N PHE A 242 -5.98 17.11 1.25
CA PHE A 242 -6.82 18.24 0.85
C PHE A 242 -7.57 18.80 2.07
N PRO A 243 -7.25 20.03 2.52
CA PRO A 243 -7.85 20.61 3.74
C PRO A 243 -9.38 20.71 3.70
N ASP A 244 -9.94 20.93 2.50
CA ASP A 244 -11.39 21.13 2.30
C ASP A 244 -12.12 19.82 1.93
N SER A 245 -11.42 18.71 1.86
CA SER A 245 -12.02 17.42 1.54
C SER A 245 -12.69 16.80 2.75
N PRO A 246 -13.81 16.07 2.57
CA PRO A 246 -14.35 15.25 3.64
C PRO A 246 -13.25 14.30 4.15
N GLN A 247 -12.90 14.44 5.41
CA GLN A 247 -11.90 13.55 6.03
C GLN A 247 -12.54 12.20 6.39
N SER A 248 -12.98 11.47 5.36
CA SER A 248 -13.49 10.11 5.55
C SER A 248 -12.34 9.22 5.96
N ARG A 249 -12.44 8.69 7.18
CA ARG A 249 -11.51 7.70 7.73
C ARG A 249 -12.26 6.43 8.02
N ILE A 250 -11.73 5.32 7.57
CA ILE A 250 -12.25 4.00 7.94
C ILE A 250 -12.23 3.81 9.47
N SER A 251 -11.27 4.42 10.16
CA SER A 251 -11.15 4.41 11.61
C SER A 251 -12.35 5.04 12.34
N ILE A 252 -13.12 5.90 11.70
CA ILE A 252 -14.33 6.53 12.25
C ILE A 252 -15.57 5.75 11.78
N GLU A 253 -15.68 5.49 10.50
CA GLU A 253 -16.86 4.84 9.91
C GLU A 253 -17.00 3.37 10.31
N HIS A 254 -15.85 2.68 10.49
CA HIS A 254 -15.75 1.25 10.78
C HIS A 254 -14.75 0.98 11.91
N GLU A 255 -14.91 1.67 13.05
CA GLU A 255 -13.98 1.65 14.17
C GLU A 255 -13.55 0.25 14.61
N ALA A 256 -14.49 -0.68 14.79
CA ALA A 256 -14.16 -2.03 15.25
C ALA A 256 -13.24 -2.78 14.26
N ALA A 257 -13.44 -2.58 12.95
CA ALA A 257 -12.58 -3.19 11.94
C ALA A 257 -11.19 -2.55 11.93
N TRP A 258 -11.12 -1.22 12.11
CA TRP A 258 -9.85 -0.52 12.23
C TRP A 258 -9.07 -0.93 13.48
N GLN A 259 -9.72 -1.03 14.63
CA GLN A 259 -9.08 -1.50 15.87
C GLN A 259 -8.51 -2.91 15.74
N ALA A 260 -9.16 -3.79 14.99
CA ALA A 260 -8.63 -5.11 14.71
C ALA A 260 -7.30 -5.07 13.95
N THR A 261 -7.13 -4.14 12.99
CA THR A 261 -5.87 -3.99 12.24
C THR A 261 -4.69 -3.55 13.10
N LEU A 262 -4.93 -2.81 14.19
CA LEU A 262 -3.87 -2.36 15.08
C LEU A 262 -3.28 -3.50 15.93
N ASN A 263 -4.03 -4.59 16.11
CA ASN A 263 -3.61 -5.74 16.90
C ASN A 263 -2.93 -6.82 16.04
N GLU A 264 -3.37 -7.00 14.81
CA GLU A 264 -2.91 -8.09 13.93
C GLU A 264 -2.64 -7.58 12.51
N LYS A 265 -1.53 -8.01 11.92
CA LYS A 265 -1.14 -7.64 10.53
C LYS A 265 -2.09 -8.17 9.46
N GLN A 266 -2.84 -9.23 9.77
CA GLN A 266 -3.83 -9.83 8.88
C GLN A 266 -4.91 -10.52 9.69
N GLY A 267 -6.13 -10.50 9.20
CA GLY A 267 -7.23 -11.16 9.88
C GLY A 267 -8.57 -10.93 9.22
N GLN A 268 -9.59 -11.44 9.90
CA GLN A 268 -10.98 -11.27 9.53
C GLN A 268 -11.82 -10.89 10.75
N LEU A 269 -12.75 -9.96 10.56
CA LEU A 269 -13.73 -9.56 11.56
C LEU A 269 -15.11 -9.65 10.95
N LEU A 270 -16.00 -10.41 11.59
CA LEU A 270 -17.45 -10.41 11.29
C LEU A 270 -18.17 -9.64 12.39
N ASN A 271 -18.92 -8.61 12.02
CA ASN A 271 -19.73 -7.82 12.94
C ASN A 271 -21.06 -7.41 12.27
N PRO A 272 -21.96 -6.66 12.95
CA PRO A 272 -23.25 -6.25 12.37
C PRO A 272 -23.15 -5.40 11.09
N LYS A 273 -22.01 -4.78 10.81
CA LYS A 273 -21.77 -4.01 9.57
C LYS A 273 -21.31 -4.90 8.40
N GLY A 274 -20.92 -6.14 8.66
CA GLY A 274 -20.48 -7.10 7.64
C GLY A 274 -19.19 -7.82 7.96
N LEU A 275 -18.64 -8.47 6.93
CA LEU A 275 -17.37 -9.18 6.99
C LEU A 275 -16.24 -8.25 6.52
N TYR A 276 -15.22 -8.13 7.33
CA TYR A 276 -13.96 -7.44 7.01
C TYR A 276 -12.84 -8.45 6.91
N THR A 277 -12.02 -8.32 5.87
CA THR A 277 -10.75 -9.05 5.72
C THR A 277 -9.66 -8.02 5.49
N TYR A 278 -8.58 -8.07 6.26
CA TYR A 278 -7.53 -7.06 6.20
C TYR A 278 -6.13 -7.67 6.18
N ASN A 279 -5.22 -6.99 5.49
CA ASN A 279 -3.79 -7.31 5.44
C ASN A 279 -2.97 -6.02 5.50
N GLN A 280 -1.94 -6.01 6.33
CA GLN A 280 -0.89 -5.00 6.30
C GLN A 280 0.08 -5.30 5.16
N ILE A 281 0.53 -4.25 4.50
CA ILE A 281 1.51 -4.31 3.41
C ILE A 281 2.62 -3.32 3.77
N ASP A 282 3.82 -3.84 3.98
CA ASP A 282 5.01 -3.04 4.31
C ASP A 282 5.85 -2.80 3.07
N PRO A 283 5.91 -1.56 2.54
CA PRO A 283 6.71 -1.26 1.36
C PRO A 283 8.22 -1.43 1.56
N SER A 284 8.72 -1.32 2.79
CA SER A 284 10.15 -1.52 3.09
C SER A 284 10.56 -3.00 3.15
N GLY A 285 9.60 -3.88 3.42
CA GLY A 285 9.86 -5.30 3.69
C GLY A 285 10.56 -5.57 5.02
N SER A 286 10.57 -4.62 5.94
CA SER A 286 11.32 -4.69 7.20
C SER A 286 10.69 -5.59 8.27
N ASN A 287 9.46 -6.05 8.05
CA ASN A 287 8.72 -6.92 8.97
C ASN A 287 8.50 -6.34 10.40
N THR A 288 8.42 -5.00 10.50
CA THR A 288 8.12 -4.28 11.75
C THR A 288 6.79 -4.70 12.36
N ALA A 289 6.56 -4.43 13.66
CA ALA A 289 5.26 -4.69 14.30
C ALA A 289 4.13 -3.90 13.62
N ALA A 290 2.89 -4.41 13.68
CA ALA A 290 1.74 -3.78 13.00
C ALA A 290 1.50 -2.33 13.44
N SER A 291 1.70 -2.05 14.74
CA SER A 291 1.53 -0.73 15.35
C SER A 291 2.63 0.29 15.02
N ASP A 292 3.81 -0.18 14.58
CA ASP A 292 5.02 0.63 14.54
C ASP A 292 5.44 1.01 13.11
N CYS A 293 4.58 0.74 12.12
CA CYS A 293 4.89 1.01 10.73
C CYS A 293 4.11 2.23 10.21
N ASP A 294 4.71 3.40 10.30
CA ASP A 294 4.12 4.66 9.83
C ASP A 294 3.96 4.74 8.30
N SER A 295 4.71 3.95 7.55
CA SER A 295 4.68 3.94 6.09
C SER A 295 3.92 2.77 5.48
N CYS A 296 3.38 1.87 6.31
CA CYS A 296 2.61 0.72 5.86
C CYS A 296 1.28 1.12 5.23
N LEU A 297 0.85 0.27 4.31
CA LEU A 297 -0.46 0.32 3.70
C LEU A 297 -1.35 -0.76 4.32
N TRP A 298 -2.65 -0.51 4.32
CA TRP A 298 -3.65 -1.49 4.72
C TRP A 298 -4.58 -1.80 3.57
N LEU A 299 -4.61 -3.08 3.17
CA LEU A 299 -5.71 -3.61 2.39
C LEU A 299 -6.87 -3.90 3.33
N MET A 300 -8.07 -3.47 2.97
CA MET A 300 -9.31 -3.87 3.63
C MET A 300 -10.37 -4.24 2.60
N LEU A 301 -10.87 -5.46 2.69
CA LEU A 301 -12.01 -5.94 1.92
C LEU A 301 -13.22 -5.97 2.85
N HIS A 302 -14.33 -5.40 2.42
CA HIS A 302 -15.57 -5.31 3.20
C HIS A 302 -16.75 -5.84 2.39
N VAL A 303 -17.40 -6.88 2.88
CA VAL A 303 -18.70 -7.32 2.41
C VAL A 303 -19.74 -6.79 3.41
N PRO A 304 -20.56 -5.81 3.01
CA PRO A 304 -21.61 -5.28 3.89
C PRO A 304 -22.62 -6.37 4.28
N SER A 305 -23.12 -6.32 5.52
CA SER A 305 -24.26 -7.16 5.90
C SER A 305 -25.43 -6.76 5.01
N GLN A 306 -26.00 -7.75 4.32
CA GLN A 306 -27.31 -7.55 3.69
C GLN A 306 -28.34 -7.48 4.83
N LEU A 307 -28.89 -6.30 5.05
CA LEU A 307 -30.01 -6.08 5.96
C LEU A 307 -31.26 -6.80 5.48
#